data_ac8a131bc284a3e06bb112a79954a1a1
#
_entry.id   ac8a131bc284a3e06bb112a79954a1a1
#
_cell.length_a   1.000
_cell.length_b   1.000
_cell.length_c   1.000
_cell.angle_alpha   90.00
_cell.angle_beta   90.00
_cell.angle_gamma   90.00
#
_symmetry.space_group_name_H-M   'P 1'
#
loop_
_entity.id
_entity.type
_entity.pdbx_description
1 polymer ?
#
loop_
_entity_poly.entity_id
_entity_poly.type
_entity_poly.pdbx_seq_one_letter_code
_entity_poly.pdbx_strand_id
1 'polypeptide(L)'
;MSTAPGHTAVLTMELQRGVVGDLSTLAELRDAVADADLLASVRRLLSAARAVSIPVVHATVGWRSDRLGTPLVTPIARHLAGNPAQMLEGTPAVELDPAIGPDLDVDLISHRHHGMAPFTGTSLDALLRSMAVTRLVICGVSLNVGVLGAVIEAVGLGYEVSVPTDAVAGVPADYGAAVLRHSLAPLALLTTVDELSSLWRGAL
;
A
#
# COMPACT_ATOMS: atom_id res chain seq x y z
N MET A 1 -16.04 -6.98 -12.46
CA MET A 1 -15.69 -6.46 -11.12
C MET A 1 -16.18 -5.03 -11.02
N SER A 2 -16.81 -4.65 -9.92
CA SER A 2 -17.36 -3.30 -9.72
C SER A 2 -16.42 -2.52 -8.80
N THR A 3 -16.10 -1.28 -9.17
CA THR A 3 -15.33 -0.33 -8.34
C THR A 3 -16.23 0.76 -7.73
N ALA A 4 -17.55 0.48 -7.63
CA ALA A 4 -18.52 1.41 -7.04
C ALA A 4 -18.15 1.73 -5.57
N PRO A 5 -18.47 2.95 -5.06
CA PRO A 5 -18.07 3.39 -3.71
C PRO A 5 -18.53 2.47 -2.59
N GLY A 6 -19.76 1.95 -2.67
CA GLY A 6 -20.32 1.09 -1.63
C GLY A 6 -19.47 -0.17 -1.39
N HIS A 7 -19.16 -0.45 -0.13
CA HIS A 7 -18.37 -1.60 0.29
C HIS A 7 -16.91 -1.63 -0.25
N THR A 8 -16.38 -0.47 -0.65
CA THR A 8 -15.00 -0.31 -1.13
C THR A 8 -14.14 0.37 -0.07
N ALA A 9 -12.86 0.01 0.02
CA ALA A 9 -11.83 0.75 0.75
C ALA A 9 -10.57 0.92 -0.11
N VAL A 10 -9.82 1.99 0.12
CA VAL A 10 -8.47 2.15 -0.42
C VAL A 10 -7.48 1.64 0.61
N LEU A 11 -6.60 0.72 0.20
CA LEU A 11 -5.49 0.19 0.99
C LEU A 11 -4.17 0.69 0.40
N THR A 12 -3.44 1.49 1.16
CA THR A 12 -2.08 1.90 0.76
C THR A 12 -1.04 0.96 1.37
N MET A 13 -0.01 0.65 0.59
CA MET A 13 1.07 -0.26 0.99
C MET A 13 2.37 0.52 1.20
N GLU A 14 2.83 0.61 2.45
CA GLU A 14 4.16 1.08 2.87
C GLU A 14 4.57 2.48 2.34
N LEU A 15 3.63 3.41 2.26
CA LEU A 15 3.93 4.79 1.84
C LEU A 15 4.47 5.64 3.01
N GLN A 16 5.55 5.16 3.61
CA GLN A 16 6.20 5.74 4.78
C GLN A 16 7.50 6.44 4.39
N ARG A 17 7.90 7.46 5.15
CA ARG A 17 9.11 8.26 4.90
C ARG A 17 10.38 7.41 4.82
N GLY A 18 10.49 6.35 5.63
CA GLY A 18 11.62 5.42 5.60
C GLY A 18 11.57 4.41 4.43
N VAL A 19 10.48 4.35 3.66
CA VAL A 19 10.34 3.44 2.52
C VAL A 19 10.41 4.20 1.20
N VAL A 20 9.59 5.23 1.03
CA VAL A 20 9.45 5.98 -0.23
C VAL A 20 9.95 7.42 -0.16
N GLY A 21 10.12 7.97 1.05
CA GLY A 21 10.38 9.39 1.27
C GLY A 21 11.85 9.74 1.53
N ASP A 22 12.02 10.86 2.16
CA ASP A 22 13.31 11.54 2.44
C ASP A 22 14.25 10.71 3.34
N LEU A 23 13.72 9.81 4.15
CA LEU A 23 14.48 8.96 5.07
C LEU A 23 14.72 7.54 4.51
N SER A 24 14.30 7.27 3.27
CA SER A 24 14.48 5.96 2.65
C SER A 24 15.95 5.69 2.31
N THR A 25 16.43 4.50 2.68
CA THR A 25 17.72 3.96 2.26
C THR A 25 17.60 3.04 1.04
N LEU A 26 16.39 2.84 0.52
CA LEU A 26 16.10 2.05 -0.66
C LEU A 26 16.15 2.95 -1.91
N ALA A 27 17.36 3.36 -2.30
CA ALA A 27 17.56 4.37 -3.34
C ALA A 27 16.82 4.06 -4.66
N GLU A 28 16.96 2.83 -5.16
CA GLU A 28 16.31 2.41 -6.40
C GLU A 28 14.77 2.47 -6.32
N LEU A 29 14.19 2.12 -5.15
CA LEU A 29 12.74 2.21 -4.96
C LEU A 29 12.27 3.65 -4.89
N ARG A 30 13.03 4.51 -4.18
CA ARG A 30 12.72 5.94 -4.10
C ARG A 30 12.77 6.60 -5.48
N ASP A 31 13.78 6.25 -6.28
CA ASP A 31 13.93 6.78 -7.64
C ASP A 31 12.76 6.29 -8.52
N ALA A 32 12.38 5.03 -8.46
CA ALA A 32 11.22 4.49 -9.19
C ALA A 32 9.89 5.16 -8.76
N VAL A 33 9.75 5.50 -7.48
CA VAL A 33 8.58 6.24 -6.95
C VAL A 33 8.54 7.66 -7.52
N ALA A 34 9.70 8.33 -7.60
CA ALA A 34 9.80 9.68 -8.16
C ALA A 34 9.55 9.69 -9.68
N ASP A 35 10.16 8.77 -10.42
CA ASP A 35 10.00 8.65 -11.88
C ASP A 35 8.55 8.37 -12.29
N ALA A 36 7.81 7.63 -11.47
CA ALA A 36 6.39 7.33 -11.68
C ALA A 36 5.43 8.42 -11.19
N ASP A 37 5.90 9.50 -10.57
CA ASP A 37 5.08 10.51 -9.86
C ASP A 37 4.05 9.87 -8.92
N LEU A 38 4.47 8.76 -8.27
CA LEU A 38 3.56 7.88 -7.52
C LEU A 38 2.89 8.61 -6.36
N LEU A 39 3.63 9.41 -5.59
CA LEU A 39 3.08 10.06 -4.40
C LEU A 39 1.98 11.07 -4.76
N ALA A 40 2.12 11.79 -5.88
CA ALA A 40 1.09 12.70 -6.37
C ALA A 40 -0.14 11.92 -6.89
N SER A 41 0.06 10.81 -7.58
CA SER A 41 -1.03 9.93 -8.02
C SER A 41 -1.81 9.36 -6.83
N VAL A 42 -1.11 8.85 -5.81
CA VAL A 42 -1.74 8.38 -4.57
C VAL A 42 -2.51 9.52 -3.88
N ARG A 43 -1.93 10.71 -3.75
CA ARG A 43 -2.62 11.85 -3.16
C ARG A 43 -3.94 12.16 -3.87
N ARG A 44 -3.97 12.13 -5.22
CA ARG A 44 -5.21 12.30 -5.99
C ARG A 44 -6.23 11.20 -5.68
N LEU A 45 -5.76 9.93 -5.62
CA LEU A 45 -6.61 8.78 -5.29
C LEU A 45 -7.25 8.94 -3.90
N LEU A 46 -6.44 9.26 -2.87
CA LEU A 46 -6.93 9.42 -1.50
C LEU A 46 -7.93 10.59 -1.39
N SER A 47 -7.65 11.72 -2.05
CA SER A 47 -8.58 12.85 -2.10
C SER A 47 -9.91 12.47 -2.75
N ALA A 48 -9.87 11.72 -3.85
CA ALA A 48 -11.08 11.27 -4.55
C ALA A 48 -11.89 10.27 -3.69
N ALA A 49 -11.21 9.36 -2.98
CA ALA A 49 -11.85 8.39 -2.09
C ALA A 49 -12.58 9.09 -0.93
N ARG A 50 -11.90 10.01 -0.24
CA ARG A 50 -12.49 10.78 0.88
C ARG A 50 -13.68 11.63 0.43
N ALA A 51 -13.63 12.22 -0.76
CA ALA A 51 -14.73 13.03 -1.30
C ALA A 51 -16.05 12.27 -1.44
N VAL A 52 -16.00 10.94 -1.51
CA VAL A 52 -17.18 10.05 -1.61
C VAL A 52 -17.30 9.10 -0.41
N SER A 53 -16.65 9.44 0.69
CA SER A 53 -16.66 8.67 1.96
C SER A 53 -16.19 7.21 1.82
N ILE A 54 -15.28 6.93 0.88
CA ILE A 54 -14.59 5.64 0.81
C ILE A 54 -13.48 5.66 1.88
N PRO A 55 -13.47 4.70 2.83
CA PRO A 55 -12.45 4.63 3.86
C PRO A 55 -11.07 4.37 3.27
N VAL A 56 -10.07 5.01 3.87
CA VAL A 56 -8.66 4.81 3.57
C VAL A 56 -8.00 4.06 4.73
N VAL A 57 -7.26 3.01 4.41
CA VAL A 57 -6.46 2.25 5.37
C VAL A 57 -5.00 2.25 4.91
N HIS A 58 -4.10 2.70 5.78
CA HIS A 58 -2.67 2.67 5.53
C HIS A 58 -2.06 1.41 6.15
N ALA A 59 -1.59 0.48 5.32
CA ALA A 59 -0.80 -0.65 5.78
C ALA A 59 0.65 -0.21 5.96
N THR A 60 1.07 -0.15 7.21
CA THR A 60 2.41 0.32 7.60
C THR A 60 3.24 -0.80 8.22
N VAL A 61 4.56 -0.62 8.19
CA VAL A 61 5.53 -1.50 8.85
C VAL A 61 6.42 -0.69 9.78
N GLY A 62 6.79 -1.26 10.89
CA GLY A 62 7.76 -0.68 11.80
C GLY A 62 8.27 -1.71 12.77
N TRP A 63 9.47 -1.52 13.28
CA TRP A 63 10.13 -2.48 14.12
C TRP A 63 10.42 -1.90 15.49
N ARG A 64 10.26 -2.72 16.50
CA ARG A 64 10.72 -2.39 17.84
C ARG A 64 12.26 -2.28 17.83
N SER A 65 12.80 -1.47 18.73
CA SER A 65 14.28 -1.32 18.87
C SER A 65 14.98 -2.63 19.23
N ASP A 66 14.32 -3.51 19.99
CA ASP A 66 14.81 -4.83 20.37
C ASP A 66 14.56 -5.91 19.30
N ARG A 67 13.90 -5.57 18.20
CA ARG A 67 13.51 -6.46 17.09
C ARG A 67 12.63 -7.65 17.52
N LEU A 68 12.07 -7.64 18.72
CA LEU A 68 11.18 -8.69 19.15
C LEU A 68 9.92 -8.71 18.27
N GLY A 69 9.56 -9.87 17.74
CA GLY A 69 8.44 -10.02 16.79
C GLY A 69 8.81 -9.77 15.33
N THR A 70 10.08 -9.45 15.02
CA THR A 70 10.57 -9.20 13.65
C THR A 70 11.51 -10.32 13.21
N PRO A 71 11.02 -11.42 12.61
CA PRO A 71 11.87 -12.52 12.18
C PRO A 71 12.72 -12.13 10.96
N LEU A 72 14.03 -12.32 11.06
CA LEU A 72 14.99 -12.04 9.98
C LEU A 72 15.17 -13.24 9.05
N VAL A 73 14.07 -13.76 8.53
CA VAL A 73 14.09 -15.00 7.74
C VAL A 73 14.33 -14.79 6.24
N THR A 74 14.17 -13.54 5.76
CA THR A 74 14.39 -13.22 4.34
C THR A 74 15.69 -12.44 4.12
N PRO A 75 16.32 -12.52 2.92
CA PRO A 75 17.49 -11.69 2.60
C PRO A 75 17.24 -10.20 2.78
N ILE A 76 16.10 -9.69 2.34
CA ILE A 76 15.75 -8.27 2.47
C ILE A 76 15.58 -7.87 3.96
N ALA A 77 14.96 -8.70 4.79
CA ALA A 77 14.82 -8.41 6.21
C ALA A 77 16.19 -8.31 6.90
N ARG A 78 17.13 -9.20 6.55
CA ARG A 78 18.51 -9.13 7.06
C ARG A 78 19.26 -7.90 6.57
N HIS A 79 19.09 -7.53 5.30
CA HIS A 79 19.69 -6.33 4.73
C HIS A 79 19.20 -5.06 5.46
N LEU A 80 17.88 -4.91 5.62
CA LEU A 80 17.28 -3.79 6.32
C LEU A 80 17.64 -3.74 7.81
N ALA A 81 17.80 -4.90 8.46
CA ALA A 81 18.23 -4.97 9.85
C ALA A 81 19.70 -4.51 10.05
N GLY A 82 20.50 -4.51 8.99
CA GLY A 82 21.85 -3.94 9.00
C GLY A 82 21.88 -2.41 9.20
N ASN A 83 20.77 -1.74 8.97
CA ASN A 83 20.58 -0.32 9.33
C ASN A 83 19.66 -0.22 10.56
N PRO A 84 20.20 -0.13 11.78
CA PRO A 84 19.42 -0.20 13.01
C PRO A 84 18.44 0.97 13.18
N ALA A 85 18.69 2.11 12.53
CA ALA A 85 17.81 3.29 12.59
C ALA A 85 16.62 3.18 11.62
N GLN A 86 16.67 2.26 10.63
CA GLN A 86 15.63 2.13 9.64
C GLN A 86 14.34 1.56 10.23
N MET A 87 13.22 2.21 9.95
CA MET A 87 11.87 1.75 10.27
C MET A 87 11.65 1.39 11.76
N LEU A 88 12.37 2.05 12.67
CA LEU A 88 12.14 1.88 14.10
C LEU A 88 10.88 2.66 14.54
N GLU A 89 10.05 1.99 15.34
CA GLU A 89 8.90 2.63 15.98
C GLU A 89 9.33 3.85 16.80
N GLY A 90 8.48 4.87 16.80
CA GLY A 90 8.76 6.14 17.47
C GLY A 90 9.76 7.03 16.76
N THR A 91 10.23 6.66 15.56
CA THR A 91 11.08 7.52 14.72
C THR A 91 10.29 8.06 13.52
N PRO A 92 10.74 9.19 12.92
CA PRO A 92 10.09 9.72 11.72
C PRO A 92 10.08 8.78 10.52
N ALA A 93 10.93 7.75 10.49
CA ALA A 93 10.99 6.80 9.37
C ALA A 93 9.69 5.99 9.20
N VAL A 94 8.95 5.73 10.29
CA VAL A 94 7.69 4.98 10.24
C VAL A 94 6.46 5.86 9.96
N GLU A 95 6.61 7.17 9.98
CA GLU A 95 5.54 8.09 9.63
C GLU A 95 5.16 7.97 8.15
N LEU A 96 3.86 8.18 7.84
CA LEU A 96 3.42 8.29 6.45
C LEU A 96 4.11 9.47 5.76
N ASP A 97 4.42 9.31 4.48
CA ASP A 97 5.02 10.39 3.72
C ASP A 97 3.99 11.53 3.53
N PRO A 98 4.31 12.77 3.91
CA PRO A 98 3.37 13.89 3.84
C PRO A 98 2.93 14.23 2.41
N ALA A 99 3.69 13.83 1.39
CA ALA A 99 3.34 14.07 -0.01
C ALA A 99 2.06 13.35 -0.45
N ILE A 100 1.71 12.21 0.18
CA ILE A 100 0.42 11.55 -0.11
C ILE A 100 -0.78 12.24 0.53
N GLY A 101 -0.56 13.25 1.39
CA GLY A 101 -1.62 13.97 2.09
C GLY A 101 -2.43 13.07 3.03
N PRO A 102 -1.79 12.36 3.98
CA PRO A 102 -2.52 11.53 4.94
C PRO A 102 -3.37 12.42 5.86
N ASP A 103 -4.53 11.92 6.24
CA ASP A 103 -5.44 12.60 7.18
C ASP A 103 -5.74 11.63 8.34
N LEU A 104 -4.92 11.71 9.39
CA LEU A 104 -4.99 10.78 10.53
C LEU A 104 -6.22 10.95 11.42
N ASP A 105 -7.03 11.99 11.20
CA ASP A 105 -8.30 12.15 11.90
C ASP A 105 -9.41 11.27 11.28
N VAL A 106 -9.24 10.85 10.02
CA VAL A 106 -10.24 10.05 9.29
C VAL A 106 -9.68 8.76 8.70
N ASP A 107 -8.40 8.72 8.36
CA ASP A 107 -7.74 7.54 7.81
C ASP A 107 -7.40 6.52 8.91
N LEU A 108 -7.45 5.25 8.57
CA LEU A 108 -7.14 4.16 9.48
C LEU A 108 -5.71 3.64 9.22
N ILE A 109 -5.07 3.12 10.27
CA ILE A 109 -3.76 2.50 10.17
C ILE A 109 -3.86 1.03 10.56
N SER A 110 -3.32 0.15 9.69
CA SER A 110 -3.04 -1.24 9.99
C SER A 110 -1.53 -1.46 10.03
N HIS A 111 -1.01 -1.55 11.25
CA HIS A 111 0.43 -1.65 11.48
C HIS A 111 0.88 -3.10 11.65
N ARG A 112 2.11 -3.42 11.19
CA ARG A 112 2.73 -4.72 11.39
C ARG A 112 4.21 -4.61 11.74
N HIS A 113 4.71 -5.63 12.45
CA HIS A 113 6.12 -5.76 12.83
C HIS A 113 6.88 -6.78 11.97
N HIS A 114 6.19 -7.52 11.12
CA HIS A 114 6.75 -8.64 10.35
C HIS A 114 6.04 -8.83 9.01
N GLY A 115 6.63 -9.69 8.18
CA GLY A 115 6.01 -10.07 6.91
C GLY A 115 6.22 -9.03 5.81
N MET A 116 5.83 -9.41 4.60
CA MET A 116 5.91 -8.57 3.39
C MET A 116 4.53 -8.17 2.90
N ALA A 117 3.48 -8.84 3.36
CA ALA A 117 2.09 -8.58 2.99
C ALA A 117 1.29 -8.13 4.22
N PRO A 118 0.16 -7.40 4.06
CA PRO A 118 -0.44 -6.64 5.13
C PRO A 118 -1.47 -7.42 5.97
N PHE A 119 -1.98 -8.57 5.52
CA PHE A 119 -3.07 -9.28 6.19
C PHE A 119 -2.59 -10.30 7.21
N THR A 120 -1.61 -11.13 6.84
CA THR A 120 -1.14 -12.22 7.72
C THR A 120 -0.61 -11.68 9.04
N GLY A 121 -1.25 -12.10 10.15
CA GLY A 121 -0.84 -11.73 11.51
C GLY A 121 -1.21 -10.32 11.94
N THR A 122 -2.08 -9.63 11.21
CA THR A 122 -2.60 -8.29 11.54
C THR A 122 -4.10 -8.30 11.79
N SER A 123 -4.65 -7.19 12.25
CA SER A 123 -6.09 -6.98 12.39
C SER A 123 -6.75 -6.45 11.10
N LEU A 124 -6.05 -6.36 9.98
CA LEU A 124 -6.53 -5.69 8.77
C LEU A 124 -7.84 -6.31 8.25
N ASP A 125 -7.92 -7.64 8.13
CA ASP A 125 -9.14 -8.29 7.66
C ASP A 125 -10.34 -8.02 8.58
N ALA A 126 -10.14 -8.13 9.90
CA ALA A 126 -11.19 -7.84 10.86
C ALA A 126 -11.66 -6.37 10.80
N LEU A 127 -10.72 -5.43 10.62
CA LEU A 127 -11.02 -4.02 10.43
C LEU A 127 -11.87 -3.78 9.18
N LEU A 128 -11.46 -4.33 8.05
CA LEU A 128 -12.19 -4.19 6.77
C LEU A 128 -13.58 -4.84 6.84
N ARG A 129 -13.71 -6.03 7.45
CA ARG A 129 -15.00 -6.69 7.66
C ARG A 129 -15.94 -5.88 8.54
N SER A 130 -15.43 -5.24 9.59
CA SER A 130 -16.24 -4.39 10.47
C SER A 130 -16.89 -3.21 9.74
N MET A 131 -16.28 -2.76 8.63
CA MET A 131 -16.80 -1.72 7.75
C MET A 131 -17.61 -2.29 6.57
N ALA A 132 -17.93 -3.57 6.57
CA ALA A 132 -18.59 -4.28 5.47
C ALA A 132 -17.88 -4.13 4.11
N VAL A 133 -16.54 -3.97 4.12
CA VAL A 133 -15.73 -3.88 2.90
C VAL A 133 -15.67 -5.25 2.23
N THR A 134 -15.93 -5.28 0.93
CA THR A 134 -15.81 -6.45 0.06
C THR A 134 -14.90 -6.18 -1.15
N ARG A 135 -14.55 -4.93 -1.38
CA ARG A 135 -13.73 -4.48 -2.50
C ARG A 135 -12.57 -3.63 -2.01
N LEU A 136 -11.40 -3.82 -2.60
CA LEU A 136 -10.19 -3.07 -2.26
C LEU A 136 -9.59 -2.43 -3.50
N VAL A 137 -9.21 -1.16 -3.36
CA VAL A 137 -8.29 -0.50 -4.27
C VAL A 137 -6.93 -0.48 -3.59
N ILE A 138 -5.97 -1.25 -4.12
CA ILE A 138 -4.65 -1.42 -3.50
C ILE A 138 -3.61 -0.62 -4.30
N CYS A 139 -2.88 0.27 -3.62
CA CYS A 139 -1.83 1.11 -4.20
C CYS A 139 -0.58 1.15 -3.30
N GLY A 140 0.51 1.72 -3.81
CA GLY A 140 1.77 1.91 -3.06
C GLY A 140 2.91 1.03 -3.52
N VAL A 141 3.76 0.56 -2.59
CA VAL A 141 5.02 -0.13 -2.87
C VAL A 141 5.24 -1.37 -1.99
N SER A 142 6.20 -2.24 -2.35
CA SER A 142 6.72 -2.37 -3.70
C SER A 142 5.82 -3.27 -4.53
N LEU A 143 5.61 -2.92 -5.78
CA LEU A 143 4.68 -3.63 -6.67
C LEU A 143 4.96 -5.13 -6.76
N ASN A 144 6.24 -5.50 -6.83
CA ASN A 144 6.69 -6.88 -7.02
C ASN A 144 6.76 -7.72 -5.72
N VAL A 145 6.54 -7.11 -4.55
CA VAL A 145 6.56 -7.82 -3.26
C VAL A 145 5.34 -7.44 -2.41
N GLY A 146 5.30 -6.23 -1.88
CA GLY A 146 4.29 -5.79 -0.92
C GLY A 146 2.89 -5.71 -1.54
N VAL A 147 2.77 -5.02 -2.68
CA VAL A 147 1.48 -4.89 -3.41
C VAL A 147 1.01 -6.24 -3.95
N LEU A 148 1.91 -7.01 -4.59
CA LEU A 148 1.59 -8.35 -5.08
C LEU A 148 1.13 -9.26 -3.92
N GLY A 149 1.85 -9.24 -2.80
CA GLY A 149 1.47 -9.99 -1.60
C GLY A 149 0.11 -9.57 -1.05
N ALA A 150 -0.16 -8.27 -0.99
CA ALA A 150 -1.45 -7.72 -0.55
C ALA A 150 -2.60 -8.20 -1.45
N VAL A 151 -2.41 -8.18 -2.77
CA VAL A 151 -3.43 -8.66 -3.73
C VAL A 151 -3.69 -10.16 -3.56
N ILE A 152 -2.64 -10.98 -3.43
CA ILE A 152 -2.78 -12.43 -3.25
C ILE A 152 -3.54 -12.74 -1.96
N GLU A 153 -3.17 -12.11 -0.85
CA GLU A 153 -3.86 -12.31 0.44
C GLU A 153 -5.32 -11.83 0.37
N ALA A 154 -5.58 -10.64 -0.19
CA ALA A 154 -6.91 -10.09 -0.32
C ALA A 154 -7.84 -11.00 -1.14
N VAL A 155 -7.38 -11.47 -2.29
CA VAL A 155 -8.13 -12.41 -3.15
C VAL A 155 -8.37 -13.74 -2.41
N GLY A 156 -7.35 -14.25 -1.69
CA GLY A 156 -7.49 -15.46 -0.86
C GLY A 156 -8.53 -15.33 0.25
N LEU A 157 -8.75 -14.13 0.77
CA LEU A 157 -9.78 -13.78 1.76
C LEU A 157 -11.14 -13.44 1.13
N GLY A 158 -11.25 -13.45 -0.19
CA GLY A 158 -12.50 -13.22 -0.91
C GLY A 158 -12.82 -11.76 -1.23
N TYR A 159 -11.84 -10.86 -1.17
CA TYR A 159 -12.02 -9.47 -1.65
C TYR A 159 -11.92 -9.39 -3.17
N GLU A 160 -12.76 -8.58 -3.78
CA GLU A 160 -12.52 -8.09 -5.14
C GLU A 160 -11.43 -7.01 -5.10
N VAL A 161 -10.43 -7.10 -5.97
CA VAL A 161 -9.29 -6.18 -5.94
C VAL A 161 -9.19 -5.38 -7.24
N SER A 162 -8.92 -4.10 -7.11
CA SER A 162 -8.51 -3.20 -8.20
C SER A 162 -7.14 -2.60 -7.89
N VAL A 163 -6.30 -2.45 -8.91
CA VAL A 163 -4.96 -1.87 -8.78
C VAL A 163 -4.83 -0.73 -9.79
N PRO A 164 -4.74 0.54 -9.34
CA PRO A 164 -4.43 1.66 -10.22
C PRO A 164 -2.95 1.60 -10.62
N THR A 165 -2.70 1.40 -11.90
CA THR A 165 -1.37 1.14 -12.46
C THR A 165 -0.44 2.35 -12.37
N ASP A 166 -1.01 3.54 -12.25
CA ASP A 166 -0.33 4.82 -12.04
C ASP A 166 -0.16 5.21 -10.56
N ALA A 167 -0.55 4.33 -9.63
CA ALA A 167 -0.39 4.50 -8.18
C ALA A 167 0.34 3.32 -7.51
N VAL A 168 1.16 2.59 -8.28
CA VAL A 168 2.04 1.53 -7.79
C VAL A 168 3.42 1.65 -8.43
N ALA A 169 4.47 1.30 -7.68
CA ALA A 169 5.84 1.27 -8.19
C ALA A 169 6.61 0.07 -7.61
N GLY A 170 7.58 -0.42 -8.37
CA GLY A 170 8.45 -1.53 -7.97
C GLY A 170 9.80 -1.47 -8.68
N VAL A 171 10.73 -2.29 -8.26
CA VAL A 171 12.11 -2.31 -8.75
C VAL A 171 12.50 -3.72 -9.19
N PRO A 172 13.13 -3.85 -10.38
CA PRO A 172 13.31 -2.82 -11.42
C PRO A 172 12.00 -2.48 -12.13
N ALA A 173 11.91 -1.31 -12.77
CA ALA A 173 10.66 -0.80 -13.35
C ALA A 173 10.10 -1.69 -14.49
N ASP A 174 10.97 -2.27 -15.33
CA ASP A 174 10.58 -3.19 -16.39
C ASP A 174 9.97 -4.48 -15.84
N TYR A 175 10.49 -4.99 -14.72
CA TYR A 175 9.88 -6.12 -14.00
C TYR A 175 8.54 -5.73 -13.39
N GLY A 176 8.36 -4.49 -12.95
CA GLY A 176 7.08 -3.97 -12.49
C GLY A 176 5.99 -4.09 -13.56
N ALA A 177 6.28 -3.73 -14.80
CA ALA A 177 5.37 -3.91 -15.93
C ALA A 177 5.01 -5.39 -16.19
N ALA A 178 5.97 -6.30 -15.99
CA ALA A 178 5.73 -7.74 -16.10
C ALA A 178 4.83 -8.25 -14.94
N VAL A 179 5.03 -7.76 -13.71
CA VAL A 179 4.19 -8.09 -12.55
C VAL A 179 2.74 -7.66 -12.79
N LEU A 180 2.51 -6.44 -13.26
CA LEU A 180 1.17 -5.97 -13.62
C LEU A 180 0.51 -6.91 -14.63
N ARG A 181 1.20 -7.19 -15.73
CA ARG A 181 0.65 -7.96 -16.85
C ARG A 181 0.44 -9.44 -16.54
N HIS A 182 1.38 -10.07 -15.87
CA HIS A 182 1.43 -11.54 -15.77
C HIS A 182 1.03 -12.08 -14.40
N SER A 183 1.15 -11.24 -13.33
CA SER A 183 0.82 -11.65 -11.98
C SER A 183 -0.48 -11.02 -11.48
N LEU A 184 -0.67 -9.72 -11.68
CA LEU A 184 -1.81 -9.00 -11.13
C LEU A 184 -3.04 -9.01 -12.05
N ALA A 185 -2.90 -8.90 -13.35
CA ALA A 185 -4.03 -8.90 -14.29
C ALA A 185 -4.96 -10.13 -14.18
N PRO A 186 -4.48 -11.34 -13.85
CA PRO A 186 -5.37 -12.49 -13.57
C PRO A 186 -6.11 -12.41 -12.25
N LEU A 187 -5.67 -11.59 -11.30
CA LEU A 187 -6.16 -11.54 -9.90
C LEU A 187 -6.97 -10.27 -9.61
N ALA A 188 -6.71 -9.19 -10.30
CA ALA A 188 -7.24 -7.87 -10.00
C ALA A 188 -7.66 -7.11 -11.27
N LEU A 189 -8.60 -6.18 -11.12
CA LEU A 189 -8.89 -5.21 -12.17
C LEU A 189 -7.77 -4.17 -12.22
N LEU A 190 -7.03 -4.12 -13.31
CA LEU A 190 -6.07 -3.05 -13.55
C LEU A 190 -6.83 -1.82 -14.08
N THR A 191 -6.57 -0.66 -13.50
CA THR A 191 -7.25 0.60 -13.80
C THR A 191 -6.28 1.77 -13.62
N THR A 192 -6.77 3.00 -13.61
CA THR A 192 -6.02 4.22 -13.29
C THR A 192 -6.70 5.05 -12.22
N VAL A 193 -5.98 5.97 -11.59
CA VAL A 193 -6.55 6.91 -10.61
C VAL A 193 -7.65 7.75 -11.25
N ASP A 194 -7.48 8.16 -12.50
CA ASP A 194 -8.46 8.99 -13.20
C ASP A 194 -9.76 8.22 -13.52
N GLU A 195 -9.65 6.95 -13.91
CA GLU A 195 -10.81 6.06 -14.13
C GLU A 195 -11.60 5.84 -12.83
N LEU A 196 -10.92 5.52 -11.72
CA LEU A 196 -11.54 5.36 -10.40
C LEU A 196 -12.22 6.65 -9.95
N SER A 197 -11.52 7.79 -10.05
CA SER A 197 -12.05 9.09 -9.63
C SER A 197 -13.28 9.50 -10.46
N SER A 198 -13.29 9.18 -11.74
CA SER A 198 -14.44 9.46 -12.63
C SER A 198 -15.64 8.58 -12.29
N LEU A 199 -15.40 7.29 -12.05
CA LEU A 199 -16.43 6.34 -11.64
C LEU A 199 -17.08 6.75 -10.31
N TRP A 200 -16.27 7.13 -9.32
CA TRP A 200 -16.76 7.51 -8.00
C TRP A 200 -17.58 8.81 -8.04
N ARG A 201 -17.16 9.81 -8.83
CA ARG A 201 -17.95 11.03 -9.03
C ARG A 201 -19.30 10.76 -9.71
N GLY A 202 -19.36 9.81 -10.62
CA GLY A 202 -20.61 9.45 -11.32
C GLY A 202 -21.60 8.63 -10.49
N ALA A 203 -21.18 8.18 -9.30
CA ALA A 203 -22.01 7.38 -8.38
C ALA A 203 -22.70 8.22 -7.28
N LEU A 204 -22.41 9.54 -7.21
CA LEU A 204 -23.06 10.53 -6.35
C LEU A 204 -24.34 11.05 -7.04
#